data_13d59eedb6520e73b6a55ef3914fbf66
#
_entry.id   13d59eedb6520e73b6a55ef3914fbf66
#
_cell.length_a   1.000
_cell.length_b   1.000
_cell.length_c   1.000
_cell.angle_alpha   90.00
_cell.angle_beta   90.00
_cell.angle_gamma   90.00
#
_symmetry.space_group_name_H-M   'P 1'
#
loop_
_entity.id
_entity.type
_entity.pdbx_description
1 polymer ?
#
loop_
_entity_poly.entity_id
_entity_poly.type
_entity_poly.pdbx_seq_one_letter_code
_entity_poly.pdbx_strand_id
1 'polypeptide(L)'
;MNHKTFQILLVAYMILILGLSSMPAQDFPKTWLLTWDKLIHLVEYFILGILAMKSMNTISYRTLRIVLPFGMLFGVLDEYLQSFISGRFSSGWDVLADMIGVTIGALLILGNDKE
;
A
#
# COMPACT_ATOMS: atom_id res chain seq x y z
N MET A 1 -9.45 -19.31 -2.94
CA MET A 1 -9.97 -17.95 -3.20
C MET A 1 -9.57 -17.53 -4.59
N ASN A 2 -10.52 -17.12 -5.42
CA ASN A 2 -10.24 -16.76 -6.81
C ASN A 2 -9.85 -15.29 -6.93
N HIS A 3 -9.37 -14.90 -8.12
CA HIS A 3 -8.89 -13.53 -8.34
C HIS A 3 -9.98 -12.47 -8.19
N LYS A 4 -11.25 -12.80 -8.42
CA LYS A 4 -12.34 -11.85 -8.21
C LYS A 4 -12.50 -11.49 -6.73
N THR A 5 -12.36 -12.47 -5.86
CA THR A 5 -12.38 -12.23 -4.42
C THR A 5 -11.23 -11.30 -4.02
N PHE A 6 -10.04 -11.53 -4.57
CA PHE A 6 -8.89 -10.67 -4.29
C PHE A 6 -9.08 -9.26 -4.84
N GLN A 7 -9.78 -9.11 -5.97
CA GLN A 7 -10.10 -7.77 -6.50
C GLN A 7 -11.01 -7.01 -5.53
N ILE A 8 -12.01 -7.68 -4.96
CA ILE A 8 -12.91 -7.07 -3.98
C ILE A 8 -12.12 -6.69 -2.72
N LEU A 9 -11.27 -7.59 -2.24
CA LEU A 9 -10.44 -7.33 -1.06
C LEU A 9 -9.47 -6.18 -1.33
N LEU A 10 -8.91 -6.11 -2.52
CA LEU A 10 -7.99 -5.03 -2.90
C LEU A 10 -8.69 -3.68 -2.83
N VAL A 11 -9.87 -3.56 -3.43
CA VAL A 11 -10.61 -2.30 -3.42
C VAL A 11 -11.01 -1.92 -2.00
N ALA A 12 -11.51 -2.87 -1.22
CA ALA A 12 -11.86 -2.63 0.17
C ALA A 12 -10.65 -2.16 0.99
N TYR A 13 -9.49 -2.78 0.74
CA TYR A 13 -8.26 -2.43 1.43
C TYR A 13 -7.75 -1.05 1.04
N MET A 14 -7.86 -0.68 -0.23
CA MET A 14 -7.50 0.65 -0.70
C MET A 14 -8.36 1.72 -0.03
N ILE A 15 -9.66 1.46 0.11
CA ILE A 15 -10.57 2.35 0.82
C ILE A 15 -10.15 2.48 2.29
N LEU A 16 -9.76 1.38 2.91
CA LEU A 16 -9.28 1.39 4.29
C LEU A 16 -8.03 2.25 4.44
N ILE A 17 -7.06 2.09 3.53
CA ILE A 17 -5.83 2.90 3.56
C ILE A 17 -6.18 4.39 3.45
N LEU A 18 -7.02 4.76 2.49
CA LEU A 18 -7.41 6.16 2.31
C LEU A 18 -8.15 6.70 3.52
N GLY A 19 -8.99 5.87 4.14
CA GLY A 19 -9.70 6.24 5.37
C GLY A 19 -8.74 6.52 6.51
N LEU A 20 -7.76 5.65 6.71
CA LEU A 20 -6.76 5.84 7.76
C LEU A 20 -5.88 7.06 7.49
N SER A 21 -5.53 7.28 6.21
CA SER A 21 -4.73 8.44 5.81
C SER A 21 -5.48 9.76 5.99
N SER A 22 -6.80 9.72 6.01
CA SER A 22 -7.63 10.90 6.17
C SER A 22 -7.89 11.27 7.62
N MET A 23 -7.49 10.44 8.58
CA MET A 23 -7.70 10.73 10.00
C MET A 23 -6.74 11.81 10.48
N PRO A 24 -7.23 12.82 11.24
CA PRO A 24 -6.36 13.85 11.80
C PRO A 24 -5.34 13.26 12.78
N ALA A 25 -4.20 13.95 12.93
CA ALA A 25 -3.12 13.48 13.79
C ALA A 25 -3.52 13.32 15.24
N GLN A 26 -4.47 14.14 15.72
CA GLN A 26 -4.92 14.07 17.11
C GLN A 26 -5.65 12.76 17.43
N ASP A 27 -6.09 12.01 16.42
CA ASP A 27 -6.74 10.72 16.62
C ASP A 27 -5.73 9.60 16.83
N PHE A 28 -4.43 9.89 16.74
CA PHE A 28 -3.35 8.93 16.91
C PHE A 28 -2.42 9.34 18.06
N PRO A 29 -1.80 8.39 18.77
CA PRO A 29 -0.75 8.74 19.73
C PRO A 29 0.40 9.43 19.00
N LYS A 30 0.95 10.47 19.65
CA LYS A 30 2.04 11.25 19.06
C LYS A 30 3.26 10.40 18.71
N THR A 31 3.59 9.44 19.56
CA THR A 31 4.71 8.53 19.33
C THR A 31 4.51 7.67 18.09
N TRP A 32 3.27 7.28 17.81
CA TRP A 32 2.94 6.50 16.62
C TRP A 32 3.32 7.25 15.34
N LEU A 33 2.91 8.53 15.25
CA LEU A 33 3.14 9.33 14.06
C LEU A 33 4.62 9.60 13.82
N LEU A 34 5.38 9.82 14.91
CA LEU A 34 6.79 10.18 14.79
C LEU A 34 7.72 8.97 14.64
N THR A 35 7.36 7.84 15.28
CA THR A 35 8.25 6.68 15.36
C THR A 35 7.83 5.55 14.43
N TRP A 36 6.52 5.31 14.30
CA TRP A 36 5.99 4.13 13.61
C TRP A 36 5.38 4.43 12.25
N ASP A 37 5.30 5.69 11.86
CA ASP A 37 4.61 6.08 10.63
C ASP A 37 5.17 5.35 9.40
N LYS A 38 6.49 5.33 9.26
CA LYS A 38 7.13 4.67 8.11
C LYS A 38 6.90 3.16 8.12
N LEU A 39 6.95 2.54 9.28
CA LEU A 39 6.71 1.11 9.41
C LEU A 39 5.26 0.77 9.09
N ILE A 40 4.33 1.61 9.53
CA ILE A 40 2.91 1.42 9.22
C ILE A 40 2.69 1.48 7.71
N HIS A 41 3.27 2.47 7.03
CA HIS A 41 3.19 2.57 5.57
C HIS A 41 3.78 1.33 4.90
N LEU A 42 4.93 0.88 5.36
CA LEU A 42 5.59 -0.30 4.80
C LEU A 42 4.68 -1.53 4.88
N VAL A 43 4.09 -1.78 6.05
CA VAL A 43 3.21 -2.93 6.27
C VAL A 43 1.93 -2.81 5.46
N GLU A 44 1.32 -1.63 5.45
CA GLU A 44 0.09 -1.39 4.69
C GLU A 44 0.31 -1.69 3.21
N TYR A 45 1.40 -1.22 2.64
CA TYR A 45 1.68 -1.38 1.22
C TYR A 45 2.26 -2.74 0.88
N PHE A 46 2.87 -3.42 1.84
CA PHE A 46 3.24 -4.83 1.68
C PHE A 46 1.99 -5.68 1.43
N ILE A 47 0.96 -5.49 2.24
CA ILE A 47 -0.31 -6.19 2.07
C ILE A 47 -0.98 -5.79 0.77
N LEU A 48 -0.92 -4.50 0.42
CA LEU A 48 -1.46 -4.00 -0.85
C LEU A 48 -0.81 -4.70 -2.04
N GLY A 49 0.51 -4.86 -2.01
CA GLY A 49 1.24 -5.56 -3.07
C GLY A 49 0.80 -7.00 -3.22
N ILE A 50 0.60 -7.69 -2.11
CA ILE A 50 0.12 -9.07 -2.11
C ILE A 50 -1.28 -9.14 -2.75
N LEU A 51 -2.20 -8.29 -2.30
CA LEU A 51 -3.56 -8.29 -2.82
C LEU A 51 -3.61 -7.91 -4.30
N ALA A 52 -2.81 -6.93 -4.71
CA ALA A 52 -2.77 -6.50 -6.10
C ALA A 52 -2.28 -7.62 -7.01
N MET A 53 -1.23 -8.33 -6.62
CA MET A 53 -0.74 -9.46 -7.42
C MET A 53 -1.78 -10.57 -7.53
N LYS A 54 -2.43 -10.91 -6.43
CA LYS A 54 -3.42 -11.99 -6.41
C LYS A 54 -4.73 -11.61 -7.08
N SER A 55 -4.99 -10.32 -7.28
CA SER A 55 -6.19 -9.85 -7.95
C SER A 55 -6.08 -9.97 -9.48
N MET A 56 -4.90 -10.20 -10.02
CA MET A 56 -4.68 -10.33 -11.45
C MET A 56 -4.97 -11.75 -11.91
N ASN A 57 -5.35 -11.90 -13.17
CA ASN A 57 -5.69 -13.21 -13.75
C ASN A 57 -4.51 -14.17 -13.75
N THR A 58 -3.31 -13.64 -13.99
CA THR A 58 -2.08 -14.45 -13.99
C THR A 58 -1.05 -13.75 -13.12
N ILE A 59 -0.16 -14.54 -12.53
CA ILE A 59 0.94 -14.02 -11.70
C ILE A 59 2.24 -14.28 -12.45
N SER A 60 2.84 -13.19 -12.96
CA SER A 60 4.05 -13.26 -13.80
C SER A 60 4.81 -11.95 -13.70
N TYR A 61 5.95 -11.86 -14.37
CA TYR A 61 6.71 -10.62 -14.45
C TYR A 61 5.92 -9.50 -15.12
N ARG A 62 5.02 -9.85 -16.07
CA ARG A 62 4.13 -8.86 -16.69
C ARG A 62 3.20 -8.25 -15.63
N THR A 63 2.66 -9.08 -14.75
CA THR A 63 1.81 -8.62 -13.65
C THR A 63 2.59 -7.69 -12.74
N LEU A 64 3.84 -8.03 -12.44
CA LEU A 64 4.71 -7.19 -11.63
C LEU A 64 4.89 -5.79 -12.23
N ARG A 65 5.05 -5.71 -13.55
CA ARG A 65 5.20 -4.43 -14.25
C ARG A 65 3.95 -3.56 -14.19
N ILE A 66 2.80 -4.16 -13.92
CA ILE A 66 1.55 -3.43 -13.73
C ILE A 66 1.40 -3.03 -12.27
N VAL A 67 1.67 -3.94 -11.36
CA VAL A 67 1.44 -3.74 -9.91
C VAL A 67 2.38 -2.69 -9.34
N LEU A 68 3.65 -2.68 -9.74
CA LEU A 68 4.60 -1.72 -9.18
C LEU A 68 4.24 -0.27 -9.52
N PRO A 69 3.95 0.10 -10.79
CA PRO A 69 3.50 1.47 -11.08
C PRO A 69 2.16 1.80 -10.42
N PHE A 70 1.26 0.83 -10.32
CA PHE A 70 -0.02 1.00 -9.64
C PHE A 70 0.21 1.36 -8.16
N GLY A 71 1.06 0.61 -7.48
CA GLY A 71 1.37 0.87 -6.07
C GLY A 71 2.04 2.21 -5.86
N MET A 72 2.97 2.58 -6.77
CA MET A 72 3.62 3.88 -6.72
C MET A 72 2.62 5.02 -6.87
N LEU A 73 1.74 4.91 -7.86
CA LEU A 73 0.72 5.93 -8.11
C LEU A 73 -0.22 6.07 -6.92
N PHE A 74 -0.64 4.94 -6.36
CA PHE A 74 -1.52 4.95 -5.19
C PHE A 74 -0.81 5.55 -3.97
N GLY A 75 0.48 5.23 -3.78
CA GLY A 75 1.28 5.80 -2.69
C GLY A 75 1.42 7.31 -2.81
N VAL A 76 1.66 7.80 -4.03
CA VAL A 76 1.75 9.25 -4.28
C VAL A 76 0.40 9.91 -4.00
N LEU A 77 -0.69 9.30 -4.46
CA LEU A 77 -2.03 9.82 -4.23
C LEU A 77 -2.36 9.86 -2.74
N ASP A 78 -2.01 8.80 -2.02
CA ASP A 78 -2.21 8.70 -0.58
C ASP A 78 -1.46 9.82 0.16
N GLU A 79 -0.20 10.04 -0.22
CA GLU A 79 0.63 11.08 0.38
C GLU A 79 0.08 12.46 0.07
N TYR A 80 -0.39 12.67 -1.16
CA TYR A 80 -1.02 13.93 -1.56
C TYR A 80 -2.26 14.21 -0.71
N LEU A 81 -3.09 13.18 -0.48
CA LEU A 81 -4.26 13.30 0.38
C LEU A 81 -3.86 13.68 1.80
N GLN A 82 -2.82 13.04 2.35
CA GLN A 82 -2.34 13.34 3.69
C GLN A 82 -1.86 14.78 3.85
N SER A 83 -1.37 15.40 2.77
CA SER A 83 -0.90 16.78 2.82
C SER A 83 -1.99 17.78 3.19
N PHE A 84 -3.25 17.39 3.03
CA PHE A 84 -4.38 18.24 3.39
C PHE A 84 -4.95 17.95 4.78
N ILE A 85 -4.41 16.93 5.46
CA ILE A 85 -4.95 16.48 6.75
C ILE A 85 -4.20 17.18 7.88
N SER A 86 -4.95 17.78 8.80
CA SER A 86 -4.39 18.54 9.92
C SER A 86 -3.46 17.68 10.77
N GLY A 87 -2.23 18.17 10.95
CA GLY A 87 -1.25 17.53 11.81
C GLY A 87 -0.57 16.30 11.23
N ARG A 88 -0.94 15.87 10.01
CA ARG A 88 -0.26 14.74 9.35
C ARG A 88 0.96 15.27 8.62
N PHE A 89 2.04 14.47 8.67
CA PHE A 89 3.29 14.81 8.00
C PHE A 89 3.38 14.09 6.68
N SER A 90 3.42 14.86 5.59
CA SER A 90 3.57 14.33 4.25
C SER A 90 5.04 14.44 3.85
N SER A 91 5.63 13.34 3.35
CA SER A 91 7.03 13.36 2.93
C SER A 91 7.29 12.34 1.82
N GLY A 92 8.33 12.60 1.04
CA GLY A 92 8.76 11.66 0.00
C GLY A 92 9.24 10.34 0.57
N TRP A 93 9.69 10.33 1.83
CA TRP A 93 10.11 9.10 2.51
C TRP A 93 8.95 8.14 2.72
N ASP A 94 7.73 8.66 2.92
CA ASP A 94 6.54 7.83 3.05
C ASP A 94 6.22 7.13 1.74
N VAL A 95 6.37 7.85 0.62
CA VAL A 95 6.20 7.23 -0.71
C VAL A 95 7.25 6.14 -0.93
N LEU A 96 8.49 6.39 -0.52
CA LEU A 96 9.54 5.37 -0.62
C LEU A 96 9.20 4.13 0.19
N ALA A 97 8.71 4.30 1.42
CA ALA A 97 8.30 3.17 2.26
C ALA A 97 7.15 2.39 1.60
N ASP A 98 6.19 3.11 1.02
CA ASP A 98 5.08 2.50 0.30
C ASP A 98 5.58 1.64 -0.87
N MET A 99 6.52 2.16 -1.65
CA MET A 99 7.10 1.44 -2.79
C MET A 99 7.86 0.20 -2.35
N ILE A 100 8.64 0.31 -1.29
CA ILE A 100 9.37 -0.85 -0.75
C ILE A 100 8.39 -1.92 -0.32
N GLY A 101 7.32 -1.53 0.38
CA GLY A 101 6.29 -2.45 0.82
C GLY A 101 5.63 -3.19 -0.34
N VAL A 102 5.15 -2.44 -1.34
CA VAL A 102 4.50 -3.02 -2.52
C VAL A 102 5.45 -3.98 -3.24
N THR A 103 6.71 -3.57 -3.40
CA THR A 103 7.71 -4.37 -4.11
C THR A 103 7.95 -5.70 -3.39
N ILE A 104 8.16 -5.67 -2.08
CA ILE A 104 8.40 -6.88 -1.30
C ILE A 104 7.18 -7.81 -1.36
N GLY A 105 5.97 -7.26 -1.17
CA GLY A 105 4.75 -8.04 -1.23
C GLY A 105 4.53 -8.69 -2.59
N ALA A 106 4.74 -7.90 -3.65
CA ALA A 106 4.57 -8.40 -5.02
C ALA A 106 5.59 -9.48 -5.36
N LEU A 107 6.86 -9.29 -4.97
CA LEU A 107 7.91 -10.28 -5.23
C LEU A 107 7.68 -11.57 -4.45
N LEU A 108 7.16 -11.47 -3.24
CA LEU A 108 6.83 -12.63 -2.43
C LEU A 108 5.80 -13.52 -3.15
N ILE A 109 4.76 -12.92 -3.69
CA ILE A 109 3.71 -13.66 -4.40
C ILE A 109 4.23 -14.21 -5.72
N LEU A 110 5.04 -13.43 -6.44
CA LEU A 110 5.64 -13.89 -7.69
C LEU A 110 6.53 -15.13 -7.45
N GLY A 111 7.33 -15.10 -6.40
CA GLY A 111 8.21 -16.22 -6.06
C GLY A 111 7.43 -17.47 -5.67
N ASN A 112 6.38 -17.33 -4.88
CA ASN A 112 5.55 -18.44 -4.45
C ASN A 112 4.81 -19.09 -5.60
N ASP A 113 4.33 -18.28 -6.55
CA ASP A 113 3.55 -18.80 -7.67
C ASP A 113 4.41 -19.61 -8.65
N LYS A 114 5.71 -19.36 -8.68
CA LYS A 114 6.63 -20.08 -9.59
C LYS A 114 6.96 -21.50 -9.12
N GLU A 115 6.71 -21.79 -7.88
CA GLU A 115 6.93 -23.13 -7.33
C GLU A 115 5.78 -24.06 -7.71
#